data_d3f3fa9062a3d0f14375ad0df3709e19
#
_entry.id   d3f3fa9062a3d0f14375ad0df3709e19
#
_cell.length_a   1.000
_cell.length_b   1.000
_cell.length_c   1.000
_cell.angle_alpha   90.00
_cell.angle_beta   90.00
_cell.angle_gamma   90.00
#
_symmetry.space_group_name_H-M   'P 1'
#
loop_
_entity.id
_entity.type
_entity.pdbx_description
1 polymer ?
#
loop_
_entity_poly.entity_id
_entity_poly.type
_entity_poly.pdbx_seq_one_letter_code
_entity_poly.pdbx_strand_id
1 'polypeptide(L)'
;MPTFDTPEPIAVILELGVGDVRITADDRGDTIVDVLPSDPTKASDVAAARQTRVEYQNGTLLIRSPKGWRQWTPWGGHESVDVRIELPAGSAVRGTAGAGGFRCTGRIGECRFRTGVGDIALESAGLAELKAGAGDVTVGVIAGRTEIKTAGAVRIGRIDGPATVRNSNGDTSIGEVVGEAHVNAANGAISVDLAHGEIVAKTANGGVRIGEAARGPVVAQSALGAVEIGLPDGVPAWLELETKFGSVHNELDAAERPGPGEHSVEVHAHTSMGDITVRRSSTSADRGQQS
;
A
#
# COMPACT_ATOMS: atom_id res chain seq x y z
N MET A 1 2.35 -4.00 -31.78
CA MET A 1 1.53 -4.35 -30.61
C MET A 1 1.03 -5.78 -30.76
N PRO A 2 1.59 -6.77 -30.09
CA PRO A 2 1.01 -8.11 -30.04
C PRO A 2 -0.32 -8.08 -29.27
N THR A 3 -1.32 -8.78 -29.81
CA THR A 3 -2.65 -8.94 -29.23
C THR A 3 -2.93 -10.43 -29.09
N PHE A 4 -3.48 -10.82 -27.95
CA PHE A 4 -3.78 -12.20 -27.61
C PHE A 4 -5.25 -12.32 -27.25
N ASP A 5 -5.91 -13.38 -27.72
CA ASP A 5 -7.27 -13.70 -27.31
C ASP A 5 -7.25 -14.27 -25.88
N THR A 6 -7.88 -13.55 -24.95
CA THR A 6 -7.87 -13.84 -23.50
C THR A 6 -9.23 -13.54 -22.90
N PRO A 7 -10.23 -14.36 -23.18
CA PRO A 7 -11.59 -14.16 -22.67
C PRO A 7 -11.73 -14.31 -21.16
N GLU A 8 -10.71 -14.90 -20.50
CA GLU A 8 -10.63 -15.08 -19.06
C GLU A 8 -9.42 -14.35 -18.47
N PRO A 9 -9.43 -14.03 -17.16
CA PRO A 9 -8.28 -13.45 -16.48
C PRO A 9 -7.02 -14.29 -16.65
N ILE A 10 -5.89 -13.64 -16.89
CA ILE A 10 -4.60 -14.27 -17.17
C ILE A 10 -3.58 -14.05 -16.04
N ALA A 11 -2.48 -14.78 -16.10
CA ALA A 11 -1.30 -14.51 -15.29
C ALA A 11 -0.27 -13.72 -16.11
N VAL A 12 0.25 -12.63 -15.55
CA VAL A 12 1.31 -11.81 -16.17
C VAL A 12 2.58 -11.91 -15.35
N ILE A 13 3.70 -12.22 -15.99
CA ILE A 13 5.04 -12.25 -15.41
C ILE A 13 5.88 -11.19 -16.10
N LEU A 14 6.39 -10.22 -15.32
CA LEU A 14 7.19 -9.10 -15.78
C LEU A 14 8.59 -9.17 -15.17
N GLU A 15 9.63 -9.17 -16.00
CA GLU A 15 11.02 -9.05 -15.57
C GLU A 15 11.69 -7.90 -16.34
N LEU A 16 11.81 -6.74 -15.72
CA LEU A 16 12.38 -5.55 -16.34
C LEU A 16 13.68 -5.11 -15.62
N GLY A 17 14.62 -4.58 -16.37
CA GLY A 17 15.79 -3.91 -15.82
C GLY A 17 15.43 -2.50 -15.35
N VAL A 18 15.17 -1.61 -16.30
CA VAL A 18 14.76 -0.22 -16.08
C VAL A 18 13.59 0.11 -17.00
N GLY A 19 12.62 0.87 -16.48
CA GLY A 19 11.46 1.37 -17.24
C GLY A 19 10.14 1.24 -16.49
N ASP A 20 9.16 1.96 -16.97
CA ASP A 20 7.85 2.04 -16.35
C ASP A 20 6.91 0.96 -16.85
N VAL A 21 6.07 0.47 -15.96
CA VAL A 21 4.98 -0.47 -16.27
C VAL A 21 3.64 0.20 -16.04
N ARG A 22 2.79 0.18 -17.06
CA ARG A 22 1.41 0.64 -16.98
C ARG A 22 0.48 -0.48 -17.37
N ILE A 23 -0.45 -0.81 -16.49
CA ILE A 23 -1.47 -1.85 -16.71
C ILE A 23 -2.85 -1.22 -16.60
N THR A 24 -3.71 -1.55 -17.55
CA THR A 24 -5.14 -1.24 -17.49
C THR A 24 -5.91 -2.55 -17.47
N ALA A 25 -6.65 -2.80 -16.40
CA ALA A 25 -7.45 -3.99 -16.21
C ALA A 25 -8.93 -3.62 -16.29
N ASP A 26 -9.58 -4.04 -17.34
CA ASP A 26 -10.99 -3.72 -17.63
C ASP A 26 -11.79 -4.95 -18.13
N ASP A 27 -13.06 -4.76 -18.44
CA ASP A 27 -13.94 -5.83 -18.94
C ASP A 27 -13.68 -6.06 -20.43
N ARG A 28 -12.60 -6.74 -20.75
CA ARG A 28 -12.17 -7.08 -22.12
C ARG A 28 -11.89 -8.57 -22.27
N GLY A 29 -11.96 -9.07 -23.47
CA GLY A 29 -11.67 -10.48 -23.80
C GLY A 29 -10.36 -10.67 -24.55
N ASP A 30 -9.50 -9.66 -24.59
CA ASP A 30 -8.17 -9.71 -25.23
C ASP A 30 -7.10 -9.07 -24.35
N THR A 31 -5.85 -9.37 -24.63
CA THR A 31 -4.70 -8.72 -23.97
C THR A 31 -3.85 -8.05 -25.05
N ILE A 32 -3.59 -6.76 -24.86
CA ILE A 32 -2.74 -5.97 -25.75
C ILE A 32 -1.46 -5.60 -24.99
N VAL A 33 -0.33 -5.78 -25.63
CA VAL A 33 0.99 -5.43 -25.06
C VAL A 33 1.69 -4.45 -25.99
N ASP A 34 2.17 -3.36 -25.43
CA ASP A 34 3.02 -2.41 -26.13
C ASP A 34 4.34 -2.23 -25.38
N VAL A 35 5.43 -2.46 -26.08
CA VAL A 35 6.80 -2.33 -25.54
C VAL A 35 7.49 -1.19 -26.27
N LEU A 36 7.78 -0.12 -25.53
CA LEU A 36 8.30 1.13 -26.07
C LEU A 36 9.69 1.43 -25.50
N PRO A 37 10.59 2.03 -26.28
CA PRO A 37 11.79 2.62 -25.72
C PRO A 37 11.37 3.79 -24.81
N SER A 38 11.93 3.91 -23.61
CA SER A 38 11.64 5.05 -22.74
C SER A 38 12.10 6.36 -23.37
N ASP A 39 13.22 6.33 -24.10
CA ASP A 39 13.69 7.42 -24.92
C ASP A 39 13.89 6.95 -26.38
N PRO A 40 12.98 7.30 -27.31
CA PRO A 40 13.06 6.88 -28.71
C PRO A 40 14.28 7.45 -29.48
N THR A 41 14.95 8.43 -28.92
CA THR A 41 16.18 9.02 -29.51
C THR A 41 17.44 8.23 -29.14
N LYS A 42 17.38 7.40 -28.09
CA LYS A 42 18.50 6.55 -27.65
C LYS A 42 18.47 5.21 -28.36
N ALA A 43 19.52 4.92 -29.11
CA ALA A 43 19.66 3.64 -29.83
C ALA A 43 19.65 2.43 -28.88
N SER A 44 20.15 2.57 -27.64
CA SER A 44 20.11 1.53 -26.62
C SER A 44 18.70 1.15 -26.21
N ASP A 45 17.84 2.13 -25.94
CA ASP A 45 16.47 1.92 -25.51
C ASP A 45 15.63 1.33 -26.65
N VAL A 46 15.85 1.81 -27.88
CA VAL A 46 15.24 1.25 -29.08
C VAL A 46 15.66 -0.21 -29.30
N ALA A 47 16.92 -0.52 -29.10
CA ALA A 47 17.43 -1.90 -29.19
C ALA A 47 16.84 -2.78 -28.09
N ALA A 48 16.77 -2.32 -26.85
CA ALA A 48 16.19 -3.03 -25.72
C ALA A 48 14.70 -3.31 -25.94
N ALA A 49 13.93 -2.33 -26.40
CA ALA A 49 12.52 -2.52 -26.72
C ALA A 49 12.30 -3.60 -27.79
N ARG A 50 13.12 -3.62 -28.84
CA ARG A 50 13.07 -4.65 -29.91
C ARG A 50 13.49 -6.04 -29.41
N GLN A 51 14.37 -6.13 -28.42
CA GLN A 51 14.88 -7.39 -27.87
C GLN A 51 14.01 -7.88 -26.68
N THR A 52 13.11 -7.07 -26.18
CA THR A 52 12.19 -7.48 -25.12
C THR A 52 11.26 -8.58 -25.65
N ARG A 53 11.27 -9.72 -24.98
CA ARG A 53 10.45 -10.87 -25.33
C ARG A 53 9.05 -10.70 -24.76
N VAL A 54 8.07 -10.96 -25.59
CA VAL A 54 6.64 -11.02 -25.20
C VAL A 54 6.13 -12.37 -25.68
N GLU A 55 5.81 -13.25 -24.76
CA GLU A 55 5.36 -14.62 -25.04
C GLU A 55 4.07 -14.90 -24.26
N TYR A 56 3.07 -15.47 -24.95
CA TYR A 56 1.81 -15.88 -24.31
C TYR A 56 1.61 -17.39 -24.52
N GLN A 57 1.53 -18.13 -23.42
CA GLN A 57 1.27 -19.56 -23.45
C GLN A 57 0.46 -20.00 -22.22
N ASN A 58 -0.53 -20.86 -22.43
CA ASN A 58 -1.32 -21.50 -21.36
C ASN A 58 -1.85 -20.49 -20.30
N GLY A 59 -2.44 -19.37 -20.76
CA GLY A 59 -2.97 -18.35 -19.86
C GLY A 59 -1.92 -17.49 -19.15
N THR A 60 -0.63 -17.62 -19.52
CA THR A 60 0.46 -16.85 -18.92
C THR A 60 1.13 -15.98 -19.97
N LEU A 61 1.15 -14.67 -19.71
CA LEU A 61 1.89 -13.66 -20.46
C LEU A 61 3.25 -13.40 -19.78
N LEU A 62 4.34 -13.70 -20.49
CA LEU A 62 5.70 -13.43 -20.04
C LEU A 62 6.27 -12.24 -20.80
N ILE A 63 6.72 -11.22 -20.08
CA ILE A 63 7.42 -10.06 -20.64
C ILE A 63 8.78 -9.96 -19.94
N ARG A 64 9.85 -10.06 -20.72
CA ARG A 64 11.21 -10.05 -20.19
C ARG A 64 12.10 -9.14 -21.02
N SER A 65 12.63 -8.09 -20.40
CA SER A 65 13.67 -7.28 -21.02
C SER A 65 15.02 -8.02 -21.08
N PRO A 66 15.87 -7.71 -22.05
CA PRO A 66 17.19 -8.31 -22.12
C PRO A 66 17.98 -8.01 -20.84
N LYS A 67 18.64 -9.04 -20.29
CA LYS A 67 19.59 -8.83 -19.18
C LYS A 67 20.86 -8.24 -19.79
N GLY A 68 20.99 -6.94 -19.76
CA GLY A 68 22.19 -6.25 -20.23
C GLY A 68 23.40 -6.66 -19.39
N TRP A 69 24.33 -7.41 -19.95
CA TRP A 69 25.60 -7.72 -19.27
C TRP A 69 26.43 -6.47 -19.00
N ARG A 70 26.09 -5.35 -19.66
CA ARG A 70 26.69 -4.01 -19.49
C ARG A 70 26.27 -3.28 -18.21
N GLN A 71 25.32 -3.78 -17.43
CA GLN A 71 24.94 -3.22 -16.12
C GLN A 71 26.11 -3.20 -15.11
N TRP A 72 27.19 -3.93 -15.40
CA TRP A 72 28.40 -4.02 -14.58
C TRP A 72 29.55 -3.11 -15.04
N THR A 73 29.36 -2.31 -16.08
CA THR A 73 30.39 -1.38 -16.56
C THR A 73 30.07 0.05 -16.12
N PRO A 74 31.04 0.82 -15.55
CA PRO A 74 30.83 2.19 -15.11
C PRO A 74 30.39 3.16 -16.21
N TRP A 75 30.53 2.76 -17.48
CA TRP A 75 30.21 3.53 -18.68
C TRP A 75 29.01 2.95 -19.47
N GLY A 76 28.35 1.92 -18.95
CA GLY A 76 27.17 1.31 -19.58
C GLY A 76 25.94 2.16 -19.32
N GLY A 77 25.35 2.74 -20.37
CA GLY A 77 24.05 3.40 -20.28
C GLY A 77 22.99 2.39 -19.86
N HIS A 78 22.11 2.79 -18.95
CA HIS A 78 20.97 1.97 -18.55
C HIS A 78 19.96 1.96 -19.70
N GLU A 79 19.74 0.77 -20.27
CA GLU A 79 18.71 0.54 -21.27
C GLU A 79 17.35 0.58 -20.57
N SER A 80 16.43 1.42 -21.03
CA SER A 80 15.13 1.60 -20.42
C SER A 80 14.00 1.28 -21.39
N VAL A 81 13.00 0.53 -20.90
CA VAL A 81 11.88 0.05 -21.70
C VAL A 81 10.57 0.21 -20.95
N ASP A 82 9.66 1.01 -21.51
CA ASP A 82 8.32 1.16 -20.97
C ASP A 82 7.38 0.08 -21.51
N VAL A 83 6.59 -0.50 -20.63
CA VAL A 83 5.63 -1.54 -20.97
C VAL A 83 4.21 -1.09 -20.65
N ARG A 84 3.33 -1.15 -21.65
CA ARG A 84 1.90 -0.91 -21.47
C ARG A 84 1.15 -2.22 -21.75
N ILE A 85 0.24 -2.56 -20.85
CA ILE A 85 -0.55 -3.78 -20.93
C ILE A 85 -2.01 -3.41 -20.68
N GLU A 86 -2.86 -3.83 -21.59
CA GLU A 86 -4.31 -3.84 -21.39
C GLU A 86 -4.76 -5.29 -21.29
N LEU A 87 -5.49 -5.66 -20.25
CA LEU A 87 -5.82 -7.04 -19.95
C LEU A 87 -7.17 -7.19 -19.23
N PRO A 88 -7.75 -8.40 -19.21
CA PRO A 88 -9.00 -8.66 -18.50
C PRO A 88 -8.91 -8.39 -17.00
N ALA A 89 -9.96 -7.76 -16.46
CA ALA A 89 -10.10 -7.54 -15.03
C ALA A 89 -10.00 -8.85 -14.24
N GLY A 90 -9.43 -8.80 -13.03
CA GLY A 90 -9.20 -10.01 -12.20
C GLY A 90 -7.94 -10.78 -12.54
N SER A 91 -7.16 -10.38 -13.55
CA SER A 91 -5.88 -11.00 -13.89
C SER A 91 -4.86 -10.89 -12.76
N ALA A 92 -3.94 -11.85 -12.69
CA ALA A 92 -2.86 -11.85 -11.72
C ALA A 92 -1.58 -11.24 -12.33
N VAL A 93 -0.92 -10.34 -11.60
CA VAL A 93 0.31 -9.68 -12.04
C VAL A 93 1.44 -9.96 -11.08
N ARG A 94 2.54 -10.49 -11.59
CA ARG A 94 3.79 -10.67 -10.85
C ARG A 94 4.92 -9.99 -11.61
N GLY A 95 5.53 -8.96 -11.01
CA GLY A 95 6.55 -8.17 -11.67
C GLY A 95 7.76 -7.85 -10.81
N THR A 96 8.90 -7.70 -11.48
CA THR A 96 10.13 -7.18 -10.89
C THR A 96 10.75 -6.14 -11.82
N ALA A 97 11.17 -5.02 -11.27
CA ALA A 97 11.95 -3.99 -11.95
C ALA A 97 13.16 -3.61 -11.12
N GLY A 98 14.30 -3.33 -11.76
CA GLY A 98 15.44 -2.74 -11.07
C GLY A 98 15.19 -1.29 -10.72
N ALA A 99 14.74 -0.50 -11.68
CA ALA A 99 14.29 0.87 -11.51
C ALA A 99 13.12 1.16 -12.48
N GLY A 100 12.08 1.78 -11.97
CA GLY A 100 10.89 2.16 -12.73
C GLY A 100 9.62 2.10 -11.90
N GLY A 101 8.64 2.88 -12.30
CA GLY A 101 7.34 2.93 -11.67
C GLY A 101 6.42 1.80 -12.13
N PHE A 102 5.48 1.47 -11.28
CA PHE A 102 4.38 0.57 -11.60
C PHE A 102 3.05 1.27 -11.37
N ARG A 103 2.25 1.35 -12.41
CA ARG A 103 0.89 1.90 -12.31
C ARG A 103 -0.11 0.90 -12.86
N CYS A 104 -1.08 0.56 -12.04
CA CYS A 104 -2.17 -0.31 -12.44
C CYS A 104 -3.51 0.34 -12.14
N THR A 105 -4.33 0.50 -13.16
CA THR A 105 -5.71 0.97 -13.09
C THR A 105 -6.67 -0.18 -13.31
N GLY A 106 -7.89 -0.06 -12.74
CA GLY A 106 -8.87 -1.14 -12.75
C GLY A 106 -8.62 -2.19 -11.68
N ARG A 107 -9.28 -3.34 -11.81
CA ARG A 107 -9.30 -4.39 -10.79
C ARG A 107 -8.40 -5.55 -11.14
N ILE A 108 -7.35 -5.75 -10.35
CA ILE A 108 -6.43 -6.90 -10.43
C ILE A 108 -6.83 -7.96 -9.38
N GLY A 109 -6.73 -9.24 -9.72
CA GLY A 109 -6.97 -10.35 -8.78
C GLY A 109 -5.83 -10.46 -7.76
N GLU A 110 -4.61 -10.65 -8.22
CA GLU A 110 -3.40 -10.71 -7.39
C GLU A 110 -2.34 -9.78 -7.98
N CYS A 111 -1.76 -8.93 -7.15
CA CYS A 111 -0.63 -8.07 -7.52
C CYS A 111 0.58 -8.35 -6.64
N ARG A 112 1.67 -8.86 -7.24
CA ARG A 112 2.97 -8.96 -6.58
C ARG A 112 4.00 -8.20 -7.39
N PHE A 113 4.42 -7.05 -6.91
CA PHE A 113 5.39 -6.22 -7.62
C PHE A 113 6.56 -5.79 -6.72
N ARG A 114 7.76 -5.83 -7.28
CA ARG A 114 8.99 -5.41 -6.62
C ARG A 114 9.76 -4.46 -7.53
N THR A 115 10.13 -3.32 -6.99
CA THR A 115 11.05 -2.37 -7.65
C THR A 115 12.19 -1.98 -6.71
N GLY A 116 13.37 -1.78 -7.26
CA GLY A 116 14.48 -1.23 -6.50
C GLY A 116 14.25 0.26 -6.22
N VAL A 117 13.92 1.01 -7.26
CA VAL A 117 13.62 2.44 -7.20
C VAL A 117 12.43 2.74 -8.11
N GLY A 118 11.41 3.41 -7.60
CA GLY A 118 10.23 3.83 -8.35
C GLY A 118 8.95 3.68 -7.55
N ASP A 119 7.94 4.43 -7.96
CA ASP A 119 6.66 4.48 -7.28
C ASP A 119 5.75 3.34 -7.72
N ILE A 120 4.92 2.88 -6.81
CA ILE A 120 3.89 1.88 -7.09
C ILE A 120 2.52 2.52 -6.87
N ALA A 121 1.71 2.54 -7.92
CA ALA A 121 0.32 3.00 -7.86
C ALA A 121 -0.63 1.88 -8.30
N LEU A 122 -1.54 1.48 -7.43
CA LEU A 122 -2.50 0.40 -7.64
C LEU A 122 -3.89 0.87 -7.27
N GLU A 123 -4.85 0.81 -8.20
CA GLU A 123 -6.22 1.24 -7.95
C GLU A 123 -6.97 0.22 -7.10
N SER A 124 -7.02 -1.04 -7.53
CA SER A 124 -7.74 -2.09 -6.79
C SER A 124 -7.11 -3.46 -7.01
N ALA A 125 -7.03 -4.24 -5.92
CA ALA A 125 -6.57 -5.63 -5.97
C ALA A 125 -7.32 -6.55 -5.00
N GLY A 126 -7.41 -7.83 -5.37
CA GLY A 126 -7.85 -8.89 -4.46
C GLY A 126 -6.79 -9.21 -3.41
N LEU A 127 -5.51 -9.27 -3.80
CA LEU A 127 -4.35 -9.48 -2.94
C LEU A 127 -3.20 -8.58 -3.42
N ALA A 128 -2.46 -7.98 -2.48
CA ALA A 128 -1.30 -7.14 -2.83
C ALA A 128 -0.05 -7.49 -2.01
N GLU A 129 1.05 -7.79 -2.69
CA GLU A 129 2.41 -7.86 -2.14
C GLU A 129 3.29 -6.85 -2.90
N LEU A 130 3.53 -5.68 -2.30
CA LEU A 130 4.21 -4.56 -2.95
C LEU A 130 5.51 -4.25 -2.21
N LYS A 131 6.63 -4.19 -2.95
CA LYS A 131 7.95 -3.88 -2.38
C LYS A 131 8.66 -2.84 -3.24
N ALA A 132 8.93 -1.67 -2.66
CA ALA A 132 9.77 -0.65 -3.27
C ALA A 132 10.98 -0.40 -2.37
N GLY A 133 12.18 -0.45 -2.92
CA GLY A 133 13.39 -0.10 -2.17
C GLY A 133 13.43 1.39 -1.85
N ALA A 134 13.12 2.23 -2.84
CA ALA A 134 12.91 3.66 -2.70
C ALA A 134 11.78 4.08 -3.65
N GLY A 135 10.76 4.77 -3.12
CA GLY A 135 9.58 5.22 -3.86
C GLY A 135 8.32 5.14 -3.03
N ASP A 136 7.31 5.88 -3.46
CA ASP A 136 6.02 5.94 -2.79
C ASP A 136 5.12 4.77 -3.21
N VAL A 137 4.26 4.34 -2.30
CA VAL A 137 3.25 3.31 -2.59
C VAL A 137 1.87 3.93 -2.36
N THR A 138 1.08 3.99 -3.42
CA THR A 138 -0.31 4.48 -3.38
C THR A 138 -1.25 3.36 -3.81
N VAL A 139 -2.22 3.04 -2.97
CA VAL A 139 -3.20 1.99 -3.24
C VAL A 139 -4.60 2.52 -2.94
N GLY A 140 -5.55 2.28 -3.83
CA GLY A 140 -6.95 2.61 -3.61
C GLY A 140 -7.60 1.60 -2.65
N VAL A 141 -7.93 0.41 -3.12
CA VAL A 141 -8.65 -0.62 -2.35
C VAL A 141 -7.99 -1.98 -2.48
N ILE A 142 -7.85 -2.69 -1.36
CA ILE A 142 -7.39 -4.08 -1.33
C ILE A 142 -8.41 -4.93 -0.56
N ALA A 143 -9.01 -5.90 -1.24
CA ALA A 143 -10.04 -6.76 -0.65
C ALA A 143 -9.48 -7.86 0.26
N GLY A 144 -8.26 -8.33 0.01
CA GLY A 144 -7.66 -9.45 0.75
C GLY A 144 -6.34 -9.11 1.42
N ARG A 145 -5.48 -10.11 1.53
CA ARG A 145 -4.18 -9.96 2.20
C ARG A 145 -3.32 -8.88 1.56
N THR A 146 -2.75 -8.04 2.40
CA THR A 146 -1.89 -6.92 2.02
C THR A 146 -0.52 -7.04 2.69
N GLU A 147 0.55 -7.02 1.91
CA GLU A 147 1.92 -6.85 2.41
C GLU A 147 2.60 -5.72 1.64
N ILE A 148 2.96 -4.64 2.33
CA ILE A 148 3.65 -3.48 1.73
C ILE A 148 4.97 -3.25 2.46
N LYS A 149 6.05 -3.10 1.68
CA LYS A 149 7.38 -2.71 2.19
C LYS A 149 7.95 -1.61 1.32
N THR A 150 8.29 -0.46 1.92
CA THR A 150 8.92 0.65 1.20
C THR A 150 9.79 1.51 2.10
N ALA A 151 10.57 2.39 1.49
CA ALA A 151 11.26 3.50 2.15
C ALA A 151 10.77 4.86 1.61
N GLY A 152 9.54 4.95 1.14
CA GLY A 152 8.85 6.18 0.73
C GLY A 152 7.52 6.33 1.46
N ALA A 153 6.71 7.30 1.08
CA ALA A 153 5.37 7.46 1.66
C ALA A 153 4.43 6.31 1.26
N VAL A 154 3.54 5.93 2.17
CA VAL A 154 2.50 4.93 1.91
C VAL A 154 1.13 5.58 2.05
N ARG A 155 0.30 5.46 1.02
CA ARG A 155 -1.08 5.94 1.03
C ARG A 155 -2.02 4.82 0.59
N ILE A 156 -2.95 4.46 1.46
CA ILE A 156 -3.92 3.39 1.19
C ILE A 156 -5.31 3.92 1.48
N GLY A 157 -6.22 3.79 0.54
CA GLY A 157 -7.60 4.20 0.73
C GLY A 157 -8.34 3.25 1.67
N ARG A 158 -8.40 1.95 1.33
CA ARG A 158 -9.14 0.95 2.13
C ARG A 158 -8.49 -0.43 2.05
N ILE A 159 -8.54 -1.15 3.17
CA ILE A 159 -8.10 -2.53 3.30
C ILE A 159 -9.20 -3.34 3.99
N ASP A 160 -9.73 -4.36 3.29
CA ASP A 160 -10.77 -5.23 3.85
C ASP A 160 -10.18 -6.46 4.56
N GLY A 161 -9.06 -6.98 4.08
CA GLY A 161 -8.38 -8.15 4.63
C GLY A 161 -7.24 -7.84 5.61
N PRO A 162 -6.50 -8.86 6.05
CA PRO A 162 -5.36 -8.68 6.94
C PRO A 162 -4.21 -7.94 6.23
N ALA A 163 -3.59 -6.98 6.93
CA ALA A 163 -2.56 -6.12 6.39
C ALA A 163 -1.28 -6.09 7.22
N THR A 164 -0.15 -6.09 6.54
CA THR A 164 1.16 -5.78 7.12
C THR A 164 1.84 -4.69 6.29
N VAL A 165 2.06 -3.54 6.90
CA VAL A 165 2.77 -2.42 6.28
C VAL A 165 4.08 -2.17 7.03
N ARG A 166 5.20 -2.16 6.32
CA ARG A 166 6.52 -1.82 6.86
C ARG A 166 7.11 -0.68 6.07
N ASN A 167 7.33 0.45 6.74
CA ASN A 167 7.88 1.64 6.14
C ASN A 167 9.18 2.04 6.86
N SER A 168 10.24 2.30 6.10
CA SER A 168 11.51 2.74 6.69
C SER A 168 11.58 4.27 6.81
N ASN A 169 11.03 5.00 5.83
CA ASN A 169 11.03 6.47 5.83
C ASN A 169 9.77 6.99 5.11
N GLY A 170 9.24 8.11 5.61
CA GLY A 170 8.03 8.73 5.09
C GLY A 170 6.77 8.31 5.83
N ASP A 171 5.74 9.08 5.64
CA ASP A 171 4.49 8.90 6.37
C ASP A 171 3.67 7.74 5.80
N THR A 172 2.92 7.10 6.68
CA THR A 172 1.96 6.05 6.32
C THR A 172 0.55 6.53 6.65
N SER A 173 -0.30 6.63 5.63
CA SER A 173 -1.70 7.04 5.75
C SER A 173 -2.61 5.94 5.23
N ILE A 174 -3.58 5.53 6.04
CA ILE A 174 -4.59 4.53 5.69
C ILE A 174 -5.96 5.13 6.00
N GLY A 175 -6.84 5.20 5.00
CA GLY A 175 -8.19 5.73 5.18
C GLY A 175 -9.05 4.79 6.03
N GLU A 176 -9.20 3.54 5.60
CA GLU A 176 -10.06 2.58 6.30
C GLU A 176 -9.42 1.19 6.39
N VAL A 177 -9.50 0.60 7.57
CA VAL A 177 -9.10 -0.79 7.85
C VAL A 177 -10.30 -1.55 8.37
N VAL A 178 -10.74 -2.58 7.64
CA VAL A 178 -11.86 -3.43 8.06
C VAL A 178 -11.37 -4.66 8.82
N GLY A 179 -10.29 -5.27 8.35
CA GLY A 179 -9.65 -6.43 8.97
C GLY A 179 -8.62 -6.05 10.04
N GLU A 180 -7.66 -6.94 10.23
CA GLU A 180 -6.51 -6.75 11.12
C GLU A 180 -5.39 -6.00 10.39
N ALA A 181 -4.75 -4.99 11.03
CA ALA A 181 -3.64 -4.28 10.43
C ALA A 181 -2.45 -4.10 11.37
N HIS A 182 -1.27 -4.50 10.89
CA HIS A 182 0.01 -4.28 11.54
C HIS A 182 0.84 -3.27 10.73
N VAL A 183 1.02 -2.07 11.27
CA VAL A 183 1.76 -0.98 10.63
C VAL A 183 3.00 -0.66 11.44
N ASN A 184 4.17 -0.82 10.83
CA ASN A 184 5.45 -0.52 11.46
C ASN A 184 6.21 0.50 10.62
N ALA A 185 6.57 1.63 11.22
CA ALA A 185 7.42 2.65 10.61
C ALA A 185 8.71 2.83 11.42
N ALA A 186 9.82 3.14 10.75
CA ALA A 186 11.02 3.58 11.46
C ALA A 186 11.01 5.10 11.60
N ASN A 187 10.79 5.84 10.51
CA ASN A 187 10.70 7.29 10.50
C ASN A 187 9.48 7.73 9.69
N GLY A 188 8.64 8.55 10.30
CA GLY A 188 7.41 9.07 9.73
C GLY A 188 6.20 8.81 10.62
N ALA A 189 5.18 9.59 10.43
CA ALA A 189 3.93 9.45 11.13
C ALA A 189 3.09 8.29 10.57
N ILE A 190 2.30 7.66 11.43
CA ILE A 190 1.28 6.70 11.04
C ILE A 190 -0.08 7.34 11.30
N SER A 191 -0.92 7.42 10.28
CA SER A 191 -2.31 7.88 10.38
C SER A 191 -3.25 6.82 9.84
N VAL A 192 -4.24 6.44 10.64
CA VAL A 192 -5.36 5.59 10.23
C VAL A 192 -6.63 6.35 10.54
N ASP A 193 -7.45 6.62 9.52
CA ASP A 193 -8.65 7.44 9.75
C ASP A 193 -9.75 6.63 10.45
N LEU A 194 -9.97 5.39 10.01
CA LEU A 194 -11.03 4.53 10.56
C LEU A 194 -10.57 3.06 10.66
N ALA A 195 -10.66 2.48 11.84
CA ALA A 195 -10.34 1.09 12.11
C ALA A 195 -11.57 0.34 12.65
N HIS A 196 -11.98 -0.72 11.94
CA HIS A 196 -13.08 -1.60 12.32
C HIS A 196 -12.61 -2.93 12.93
N GLY A 197 -11.31 -3.18 12.97
CA GLY A 197 -10.69 -4.38 13.49
C GLY A 197 -9.49 -4.08 14.37
N GLU A 198 -8.71 -5.13 14.65
CA GLU A 198 -7.46 -4.98 15.39
C GLU A 198 -6.47 -4.09 14.63
N ILE A 199 -5.87 -3.12 15.34
CA ILE A 199 -4.81 -2.29 14.79
C ILE A 199 -3.58 -2.23 15.69
N VAL A 200 -2.44 -2.56 15.13
CA VAL A 200 -1.12 -2.41 15.76
C VAL A 200 -0.31 -1.41 14.94
N ALA A 201 -0.14 -0.19 15.46
CA ALA A 201 0.61 0.89 14.83
C ALA A 201 1.83 1.26 15.66
N LYS A 202 3.04 1.07 15.11
CA LYS A 202 4.30 1.31 15.81
C LYS A 202 5.25 2.15 14.97
N THR A 203 5.80 3.22 15.55
CA THR A 203 6.85 4.03 14.91
C THR A 203 7.98 4.33 15.88
N ALA A 204 9.21 4.49 15.38
CA ALA A 204 10.29 4.97 16.21
C ALA A 204 10.33 6.50 16.25
N ASN A 205 10.20 7.17 15.11
CA ASN A 205 10.21 8.63 15.03
C ASN A 205 8.98 9.09 14.24
N GLY A 206 8.04 9.74 14.90
CA GLY A 206 6.79 10.24 14.35
C GLY A 206 5.61 10.01 15.27
N GLY A 207 4.51 10.69 15.03
CA GLY A 207 3.27 10.46 15.78
C GLY A 207 2.49 9.25 15.27
N VAL A 208 1.61 8.72 16.10
CA VAL A 208 0.60 7.73 15.72
C VAL A 208 -0.78 8.35 15.94
N ARG A 209 -1.58 8.41 14.89
CA ARG A 209 -2.94 8.90 14.95
C ARG A 209 -3.93 7.85 14.44
N ILE A 210 -4.90 7.52 15.26
CA ILE A 210 -6.05 6.71 14.90
C ILE A 210 -7.28 7.60 15.07
N GLY A 211 -7.88 7.99 13.94
CA GLY A 211 -9.01 8.93 13.93
C GLY A 211 -10.23 8.37 14.64
N GLU A 212 -10.59 7.13 14.31
CA GLU A 212 -11.63 6.39 15.00
C GLU A 212 -11.32 4.90 15.07
N ALA A 213 -11.34 4.32 16.25
CA ALA A 213 -11.27 2.89 16.48
C ALA A 213 -12.66 2.37 16.88
N ALA A 214 -13.38 1.79 15.92
CA ALA A 214 -14.77 1.38 16.11
C ALA A 214 -14.90 0.10 16.95
N ARG A 215 -13.97 -0.82 16.84
CA ARG A 215 -13.94 -2.09 17.61
C ARG A 215 -12.57 -2.76 17.55
N GLY A 216 -12.35 -3.72 18.43
CA GLY A 216 -11.13 -4.52 18.49
C GLY A 216 -10.02 -3.86 19.31
N PRO A 217 -8.92 -4.59 19.57
CA PRO A 217 -7.77 -4.05 20.27
C PRO A 217 -7.01 -3.04 19.42
N VAL A 218 -6.53 -1.98 20.09
CA VAL A 218 -5.72 -0.90 19.51
C VAL A 218 -4.40 -0.86 20.25
N VAL A 219 -3.31 -1.08 19.54
CA VAL A 219 -1.95 -0.91 20.05
C VAL A 219 -1.26 0.22 19.29
N ALA A 220 -1.04 1.36 19.93
CA ALA A 220 -0.40 2.52 19.34
C ALA A 220 0.90 2.85 20.10
N GLN A 221 2.04 2.75 19.43
CA GLN A 221 3.34 2.94 20.05
C GLN A 221 4.23 3.89 19.27
N SER A 222 4.84 4.86 19.97
CA SER A 222 5.89 5.72 19.43
C SER A 222 7.09 5.77 20.39
N ALA A 223 8.30 5.88 19.87
CA ALA A 223 9.43 6.27 20.73
C ALA A 223 9.53 7.80 20.82
N LEU A 224 9.39 8.51 19.70
CA LEU A 224 9.47 9.98 19.65
C LEU A 224 8.26 10.51 18.85
N GLY A 225 7.21 10.97 19.53
CA GLY A 225 6.02 11.55 18.93
C GLY A 225 4.78 11.36 19.76
N ALA A 226 3.76 12.13 19.46
CA ALA A 226 2.47 12.04 20.13
C ALA A 226 1.66 10.83 19.64
N VAL A 227 0.78 10.33 20.51
CA VAL A 227 -0.19 9.28 20.19
C VAL A 227 -1.58 9.84 20.37
N GLU A 228 -2.40 9.83 19.31
CA GLU A 228 -3.78 10.30 19.34
C GLU A 228 -4.73 9.17 18.94
N ILE A 229 -5.77 8.93 19.74
CA ILE A 229 -6.76 7.89 19.49
C ILE A 229 -8.16 8.45 19.68
N GLY A 230 -8.97 8.32 18.64
CA GLY A 230 -10.40 8.61 18.66
C GLY A 230 -11.22 7.35 18.92
N LEU A 231 -12.25 7.45 19.74
CA LEU A 231 -13.21 6.39 20.02
C LEU A 231 -14.63 6.86 19.74
N PRO A 232 -15.50 6.02 19.15
CA PRO A 232 -16.89 6.41 18.90
C PRO A 232 -17.63 6.76 20.19
N ASP A 233 -18.65 7.61 20.09
CA ASP A 233 -19.52 7.93 21.20
C ASP A 233 -20.25 6.68 21.71
N GLY A 234 -20.37 6.57 23.03
CA GLY A 234 -21.10 5.47 23.69
C GLY A 234 -20.38 4.12 23.70
N VAL A 235 -19.21 3.97 23.09
CA VAL A 235 -18.42 2.73 23.15
C VAL A 235 -17.56 2.73 24.41
N PRO A 236 -17.72 1.73 25.32
CA PRO A 236 -16.84 1.57 26.47
C PRO A 236 -15.43 1.24 26.04
N ALA A 237 -14.45 1.79 26.73
CA ALA A 237 -13.05 1.51 26.44
C ALA A 237 -12.26 1.16 27.71
N TRP A 238 -11.39 0.17 27.58
CA TRP A 238 -10.35 -0.09 28.58
C TRP A 238 -9.05 0.54 28.09
N LEU A 239 -8.42 1.36 28.95
CA LEU A 239 -7.27 2.18 28.56
C LEU A 239 -6.04 1.81 29.38
N GLU A 240 -4.95 1.49 28.71
CA GLU A 240 -3.61 1.42 29.25
C GLU A 240 -2.74 2.45 28.54
N LEU A 241 -2.45 3.57 29.22
CA LEU A 241 -1.79 4.74 28.64
C LEU A 241 -0.50 5.02 29.41
N GLU A 242 0.64 4.97 28.75
CA GLU A 242 1.95 5.18 29.38
C GLU A 242 2.82 6.12 28.55
N THR A 243 3.30 7.20 29.17
CA THR A 243 4.36 8.05 28.62
C THR A 243 5.49 8.23 29.63
N LYS A 244 6.77 8.24 29.16
CA LYS A 244 7.91 8.49 30.04
C LYS A 244 8.17 9.99 30.18
N PHE A 245 8.06 10.75 29.08
CA PHE A 245 8.28 12.17 29.03
C PHE A 245 7.15 12.81 28.20
N GLY A 246 6.11 13.29 28.86
CA GLY A 246 4.92 13.89 28.27
C GLY A 246 3.74 13.82 29.20
N SER A 247 2.58 14.19 28.69
CA SER A 247 1.31 14.23 29.42
C SER A 247 0.32 13.25 28.85
N VAL A 248 -0.54 12.69 29.69
CA VAL A 248 -1.67 11.86 29.27
C VAL A 248 -2.94 12.67 29.40
N HIS A 249 -3.65 12.86 28.31
CA HIS A 249 -4.93 13.56 28.22
C HIS A 249 -6.03 12.54 27.88
N ASN A 250 -6.80 12.19 28.88
CA ASN A 250 -8.01 11.38 28.69
C ASN A 250 -9.23 12.31 28.70
N GLU A 251 -9.82 12.52 27.53
CA GLU A 251 -10.99 13.38 27.31
C GLU A 251 -12.28 12.55 27.23
N LEU A 252 -12.26 11.29 27.66
CA LEU A 252 -13.44 10.45 27.70
C LEU A 252 -14.18 10.67 29.03
N ASP A 253 -15.51 10.73 28.95
CA ASP A 253 -16.32 10.67 30.15
C ASP A 253 -16.18 9.30 30.82
N ALA A 254 -16.30 9.31 32.16
CA ALA A 254 -16.30 8.06 32.91
C ALA A 254 -17.49 7.19 32.47
N ALA A 255 -17.21 6.10 31.77
CA ALA A 255 -18.24 5.15 31.36
C ALA A 255 -18.47 4.11 32.44
N GLU A 256 -19.69 3.66 32.58
CA GLU A 256 -20.00 2.48 33.39
C GLU A 256 -19.31 1.23 32.80
N ARG A 257 -19.02 0.25 33.67
CA ARG A 257 -18.41 -1.00 33.20
C ARG A 257 -19.27 -1.65 32.13
N PRO A 258 -18.69 -2.09 30.98
CA PRO A 258 -19.46 -2.75 29.92
C PRO A 258 -20.31 -3.89 30.47
N GLY A 259 -21.54 -3.98 30.04
CA GLY A 259 -22.42 -5.09 30.33
C GLY A 259 -21.96 -6.39 29.64
N PRO A 260 -22.44 -7.57 30.06
CA PRO A 260 -22.13 -8.82 29.39
C PRO A 260 -22.62 -8.78 27.93
N GLY A 261 -21.69 -8.86 26.97
CA GLY A 261 -21.99 -8.84 25.53
C GLY A 261 -21.88 -7.48 24.85
N GLU A 262 -21.59 -6.41 25.57
CA GLU A 262 -21.26 -5.12 24.97
C GLU A 262 -19.84 -5.13 24.38
N HIS A 263 -19.72 -4.59 23.16
CA HIS A 263 -18.42 -4.42 22.51
C HIS A 263 -17.65 -3.31 23.23
N SER A 264 -16.45 -3.62 23.70
CA SER A 264 -15.51 -2.66 24.26
C SER A 264 -14.28 -2.57 23.37
N VAL A 265 -13.63 -1.42 23.33
CA VAL A 265 -12.34 -1.23 22.70
C VAL A 265 -11.24 -1.30 23.77
N GLU A 266 -10.23 -2.12 23.54
CA GLU A 266 -9.06 -2.19 24.38
C GLU A 266 -7.93 -1.36 23.74
N VAL A 267 -7.43 -0.35 24.46
CA VAL A 267 -6.45 0.60 23.98
C VAL A 267 -5.17 0.51 24.78
N HIS A 268 -4.08 0.14 24.12
CA HIS A 268 -2.73 0.19 24.66
C HIS A 268 -1.94 1.26 23.92
N ALA A 269 -1.73 2.42 24.56
CA ALA A 269 -0.97 3.52 23.98
C ALA A 269 0.30 3.76 24.78
N HIS A 270 1.45 3.73 24.10
CA HIS A 270 2.74 3.96 24.71
C HIS A 270 3.58 4.95 23.90
N THR A 271 4.19 5.92 24.58
CA THR A 271 5.26 6.74 23.97
C THR A 271 6.40 6.95 24.97
N SER A 272 7.64 7.02 24.46
CA SER A 272 8.76 7.38 25.33
C SER A 272 8.89 8.89 25.50
N MET A 273 8.62 9.67 24.43
CA MET A 273 8.68 11.12 24.45
C MET A 273 7.56 11.69 23.54
N GLY A 274 6.56 12.27 24.18
CA GLY A 274 5.36 12.83 23.54
C GLY A 274 4.13 12.68 24.41
N ASP A 275 3.05 13.34 24.02
CA ASP A 275 1.80 13.29 24.71
C ASP A 275 0.91 12.16 24.18
N ILE A 276 0.03 11.63 25.04
CA ILE A 276 -1.00 10.67 24.65
C ILE A 276 -2.35 11.34 24.84
N THR A 277 -3.15 11.40 23.80
CA THR A 277 -4.50 11.95 23.83
C THR A 277 -5.50 10.87 23.39
N VAL A 278 -6.48 10.60 24.25
CA VAL A 278 -7.64 9.75 23.91
C VAL A 278 -8.90 10.60 24.05
N ARG A 279 -9.68 10.67 22.97
CA ARG A 279 -10.88 11.52 22.90
C ARG A 279 -12.02 10.83 22.18
N ARG A 280 -13.21 11.39 22.25
CA ARG A 280 -14.30 10.97 21.36
C ARG A 280 -14.00 11.40 19.93
N SER A 281 -14.22 10.49 18.98
CA SER A 281 -14.14 10.84 17.56
C SER A 281 -15.31 11.76 17.25
N SER A 282 -15.04 12.95 16.68
CA SER A 282 -16.11 13.76 16.12
C SER A 282 -16.65 13.01 14.89
N THR A 283 -17.82 12.39 15.05
CA THR A 283 -18.52 11.78 13.92
C THR A 283 -18.69 12.83 12.83
N SER A 284 -18.04 12.65 11.68
CA SER A 284 -18.27 13.50 10.50
C SER A 284 -19.65 13.19 9.90
N ALA A 285 -20.71 13.49 10.65
CA ALA A 285 -22.08 13.57 10.13
C ALA A 285 -22.26 14.75 9.15
N ASP A 286 -21.20 15.55 8.90
CA ASP A 286 -21.27 16.79 8.11
C ASP A 286 -20.74 16.66 6.66
N ARG A 287 -20.51 15.46 6.14
CA ARG A 287 -20.13 15.28 4.71
C ARG A 287 -21.31 15.14 3.75
N GLY A 288 -22.54 15.36 4.20
CA GLY A 288 -23.77 15.13 3.41
C GLY A 288 -24.56 16.36 2.99
N GLN A 289 -24.14 17.60 3.28
CA GLN A 289 -24.95 18.80 3.02
C GLN A 289 -24.22 19.94 2.29
N GLN A 290 -23.32 19.65 1.40
CA GLN A 290 -22.87 20.63 0.40
C GLN A 290 -22.83 19.97 -0.98
N SER A 291 -23.99 19.92 -1.61
CA SER A 291 -24.17 19.73 -3.06
C SER A 291 -25.00 20.87 -3.59
#